data_709576656772566bde0bcb69d0e43f04
#
_entry.id   709576656772566bde0bcb69d0e43f04
#
_cell.length_a   1.000
_cell.length_b   1.000
_cell.length_c   1.000
_cell.angle_alpha   90.00
_cell.angle_beta   90.00
_cell.angle_gamma   90.00
#
_symmetry.space_group_name_H-M   'P 1'
#
loop_
_entity.id
_entity.type
_entity.pdbx_description
1 polymer ?
#
loop_
_entity_poly.entity_id
_entity_poly.type
_entity_poly.pdbx_seq_one_letter_code
_entity_poly.pdbx_strand_id
1 'polypeptide(L)' 'MSHYVIGYHDQLNNHYEICEYAESAYDAIKQAKEDLPGMKASPLSCEYCILEN' A
#
# COMPACT_ATOMS: atom_id res chain seq x y z
N MET A 1 7.56 15.04 3.95
CA MET A 1 6.97 13.70 3.70
C MET A 1 7.06 13.36 2.23
N SER A 2 7.31 12.12 1.94
CA SER A 2 7.41 11.65 0.57
C SER A 2 6.11 11.03 0.11
N HIS A 3 5.91 11.04 -1.20
CA HIS A 3 4.74 10.45 -1.84
C HIS A 3 5.07 9.05 -2.33
N TYR A 4 4.31 8.07 -1.90
CA TYR A 4 4.50 6.67 -2.28
C TYR A 4 3.28 6.14 -3.01
N VAL A 5 3.53 5.33 -4.03
CA VAL A 5 2.49 4.56 -4.72
C VAL A 5 2.62 3.11 -4.29
N ILE A 6 1.55 2.55 -3.76
CA ILE A 6 1.53 1.19 -3.25
C ILE A 6 0.59 0.37 -4.10
N GLY A 7 1.14 -0.69 -4.71
CA GLY A 7 0.35 -1.63 -5.50
C GLY A 7 -0.01 -2.85 -4.67
N TYR A 8 -1.24 -3.29 -4.79
CA TYR A 8 -1.73 -4.45 -4.05
C TYR A 8 -2.79 -5.19 -4.87
N HIS A 9 -3.16 -6.38 -4.42
CA HIS A 9 -4.22 -7.15 -5.06
C HIS A 9 -5.21 -7.67 -4.01
N ASP A 10 -6.44 -7.92 -4.45
CA ASP A 10 -7.46 -8.48 -3.58
C ASP A 10 -7.50 -10.02 -3.71
N GLN A 11 -8.48 -10.63 -3.04
CA GLN A 11 -8.62 -12.09 -3.04
C GLN A 11 -9.00 -12.64 -4.42
N LEU A 12 -9.56 -11.80 -5.28
CA LEU A 12 -9.92 -12.16 -6.65
C LEU A 12 -8.79 -11.86 -7.63
N ASN A 13 -7.62 -11.46 -7.10
CA ASN A 13 -6.44 -11.12 -7.89
C ASN A 13 -6.62 -9.87 -8.76
N ASN A 14 -7.51 -8.97 -8.37
CA ASN A 14 -7.63 -7.67 -9.00
C ASN A 14 -6.54 -6.74 -8.47
N HIS A 15 -5.85 -6.05 -9.38
CA HIS A 15 -4.77 -5.14 -9.02
C HIS A 15 -5.28 -3.73 -8.76
N TYR A 16 -4.81 -3.12 -7.68
CA TYR A 16 -5.14 -1.75 -7.29
C TYR A 16 -3.89 -1.00 -6.91
N GLU A 17 -3.96 0.32 -7.02
CA GLU A 17 -2.91 1.21 -6.54
C GLU A 17 -3.51 2.30 -5.67
N ILE A 18 -2.81 2.66 -4.59
CA ILE A 18 -3.16 3.79 -3.75
C ILE A 18 -1.93 4.63 -3.51
N CYS A 19 -2.16 5.90 -3.17
CA CYS A 19 -1.09 6.85 -2.86
C CYS A 19 -1.11 7.17 -1.38
N GLU A 20 0.08 7.18 -0.76
CA GLU A 20 0.22 7.55 0.65
C GLU A 20 1.37 8.54 0.80
N TYR A 21 1.20 9.51 1.69
CA TYR A 21 2.28 10.40 2.10
C TYR A 21 2.84 9.89 3.42
N ALA A 22 4.14 9.64 3.45
CA ALA A 22 4.79 9.09 4.63
C ALA A 22 6.28 9.44 4.64
N GLU A 23 6.93 9.22 5.76
CA GLU A 23 8.35 9.51 5.90
C GLU A 23 9.23 8.38 5.38
N SER A 24 8.67 7.18 5.24
CA SER A 24 9.41 6.03 4.73
C SER A 24 8.45 5.08 4.04
N ALA A 25 9.00 4.14 3.26
CA ALA A 25 8.19 3.11 2.61
C ALA A 25 7.47 2.23 3.64
N TYR A 26 8.14 1.93 4.75
CA TYR A 26 7.53 1.15 5.83
C TYR A 26 6.28 1.85 6.37
N ASP A 27 6.40 3.15 6.66
CA ASP A 27 5.27 3.92 7.16
C ASP A 27 4.14 4.02 6.14
N ALA A 28 4.48 4.15 4.86
CA ALA A 28 3.49 4.20 3.79
C ALA A 28 2.69 2.90 3.73
N ILE A 29 3.35 1.76 3.81
CA ILE A 29 2.69 0.46 3.79
C ILE A 29 1.83 0.27 5.03
N LYS A 30 2.32 0.71 6.18
CA LYS A 30 1.56 0.63 7.44
C LYS A 30 0.28 1.45 7.36
N GLN A 31 0.37 2.67 6.82
CA GLN A 31 -0.81 3.53 6.63
C GLN A 31 -1.80 2.91 5.64
N ALA A 32 -1.28 2.31 4.56
CA ALA A 32 -2.12 1.66 3.58
C ALA A 32 -2.92 0.50 4.21
N LYS A 33 -2.29 -0.28 5.07
CA LYS A 33 -2.97 -1.37 5.77
C LYS A 33 -4.07 -0.87 6.69
N GLU A 34 -3.89 0.30 7.28
CA GLU A 34 -4.91 0.92 8.14
C GLU A 34 -6.08 1.46 7.32
N ASP A 35 -5.79 2.02 6.14
CA ASP A 35 -6.80 2.61 5.26
C ASP A 35 -7.59 1.55 4.50
N LEU A 36 -7.02 0.37 4.30
CA LEU A 36 -7.60 -0.69 3.49
C LEU A 36 -7.81 -1.95 4.34
N PRO A 37 -9.03 -2.16 4.87
CA PRO A 37 -9.29 -3.33 5.73
C PRO A 37 -8.95 -4.67 5.07
N GLY A 38 -9.14 -4.80 3.76
CA GLY A 38 -8.79 -6.00 3.03
C GLY A 38 -7.31 -6.30 3.07
N MET A 39 -6.48 -5.28 3.03
CA MET A 39 -5.04 -5.40 3.09
C MET A 39 -4.56 -5.79 4.49
N LYS A 40 -5.26 -5.32 5.51
CA LYS A 40 -4.98 -5.69 6.89
C LYS A 40 -5.26 -7.18 7.14
N ALA A 41 -6.33 -7.69 6.52
CA ALA A 41 -6.69 -9.11 6.64
C ALA A 41 -5.75 -10.01 5.82
N SER A 42 -5.13 -9.47 4.77
CA SER A 42 -4.24 -10.22 3.89
C SER A 42 -2.96 -9.43 3.63
N PRO A 43 -2.03 -9.41 4.59
CA PRO A 43 -0.83 -8.56 4.50
C PRO A 43 0.09 -8.88 3.33
N LEU A 44 -0.02 -10.07 2.73
CA LEU A 44 0.81 -10.46 1.59
C LEU A 44 0.25 -9.94 0.26
N SER A 45 -0.86 -9.20 0.29
CA SER A 45 -1.45 -8.65 -0.93
C SER A 45 -0.67 -7.45 -1.47
N CYS A 46 0.19 -6.83 -0.68
CA CYS A 46 1.03 -5.73 -1.13
C CYS A 46 2.10 -6.24 -2.09
N GLU A 47 2.11 -5.71 -3.32
CA GLU A 47 3.03 -6.15 -4.35
C GLU A 47 4.27 -5.26 -4.45
N TYR A 48 4.09 -3.94 -4.26
CA TYR A 48 5.21 -3.01 -4.35
C TYR A 48 4.87 -1.70 -3.63
N CYS A 49 5.92 -0.94 -3.34
CA CYS A 49 5.81 0.39 -2.79
C CYS A 49 6.90 1.24 -3.45
N ILE A 50 6.51 2.23 -4.24
CA ILE A 50 7.41 3.03 -5.05
C ILE A 50 7.40 4.47 -4.60
N LEU A 51 8.59 5.06 -4.45
CA LEU A 51 8.74 6.47 -4.15
C LEU A 51 8.51 7.27 -5.43
N GLU A 52 7.57 8.21 -5.36
CA GLU A 52 7.10 8.98 -6.52
C GLU A 52 7.44 10.47 -6.45
N ASN A 53 8.36 10.88 -5.64
CA ASN A 53 8.71 12.31 -5.54
C ASN A 53 9.31 12.85 -6.82
#